data_08bcc338cc8f12100c31c9cad5554c4f
#
_entry.id   08bcc338cc8f12100c31c9cad5554c4f
#
_cell.length_a   1.000
_cell.length_b   1.000
_cell.length_c   1.000
_cell.angle_alpha   90.00
_cell.angle_beta   90.00
_cell.angle_gamma   90.00
#
_symmetry.space_group_name_H-M   'P 1'
#
loop_
_entity.id
_entity.type
_entity.pdbx_description
1 polymer ?
#
loop_
_entity_poly.entity_id
_entity_poly.type
_entity_poly.pdbx_seq_one_letter_code
_entity_poly.pdbx_strand_id
1 'polypeptide(L)'
;KIGGQIHLAAVPPRKSEILRSIEYYEKILPELSVDVKLNTEADCEELNKFDHVILAIGAHNMDLPMSVTDSNVVSAWDVLAGCEVSGACAVLGGGLVGTETAEFLAQKGLKVSIVEMLDQIATGESETVMPLIKKDFEEHDVKEYVNTRVNSIENNVIHAVNTKDESEVTIEADTIVN
;
A
#
# COMPACT_ATOMS: atom_id res chain seq x y z
N LYS A 1 -4.91 9.97 -17.11
CA LYS A 1 -6.34 9.99 -16.75
C LYS A 1 -6.53 10.77 -15.45
N ILE A 2 -7.75 11.30 -15.22
CA ILE A 2 -8.11 11.94 -13.96
C ILE A 2 -8.09 10.90 -12.83
N GLY A 3 -7.75 11.33 -11.60
CA GLY A 3 -7.80 10.51 -10.40
C GLY A 3 -6.47 9.93 -9.94
N GLY A 4 -5.48 9.83 -10.81
CA GLY A 4 -4.12 9.38 -10.41
C GLY A 4 -4.13 8.16 -9.49
N GLN A 5 -3.57 8.30 -8.30
CA GLN A 5 -3.45 7.23 -7.29
C GLN A 5 -4.79 6.81 -6.63
N ILE A 6 -5.88 7.58 -6.80
CA ILE A 6 -7.20 7.17 -6.32
C ILE A 6 -7.63 5.83 -6.96
N HIS A 7 -7.18 5.56 -8.19
CA HIS A 7 -7.46 4.27 -8.84
C HIS A 7 -6.82 3.09 -8.09
N LEU A 8 -5.64 3.27 -7.50
CA LEU A 8 -5.00 2.25 -6.66
C LEU A 8 -5.66 2.18 -5.28
N ALA A 9 -5.98 3.35 -4.69
CA ALA A 9 -6.65 3.43 -3.40
C ALA A 9 -8.06 2.81 -3.39
N ALA A 10 -8.67 2.64 -4.56
CA ALA A 10 -9.98 2.02 -4.71
C ALA A 10 -9.94 0.48 -4.82
N VAL A 11 -8.75 -0.12 -4.98
CA VAL A 11 -8.58 -1.57 -5.19
C VAL A 11 -8.77 -2.40 -3.92
N PRO A 12 -8.25 -1.97 -2.74
CA PRO A 12 -8.46 -2.70 -1.51
C PRO A 12 -9.93 -2.92 -1.17
N PRO A 13 -10.26 -3.93 -0.37
CA PRO A 13 -11.63 -4.23 0.02
C PRO A 13 -12.40 -3.01 0.53
N ARG A 14 -13.70 -2.93 0.21
CA ARG A 14 -14.65 -1.90 0.65
C ARG A 14 -14.37 -0.45 0.17
N LYS A 15 -13.37 -0.24 -0.70
CA LYS A 15 -12.96 1.11 -1.15
C LYS A 15 -13.39 1.50 -2.55
N SER A 16 -14.02 0.62 -3.31
CA SER A 16 -14.39 0.88 -4.71
C SER A 16 -15.31 2.10 -4.91
N GLU A 17 -16.09 2.48 -3.90
CA GLU A 17 -16.96 3.66 -3.97
C GLU A 17 -16.20 4.98 -4.16
N ILE A 18 -14.91 5.04 -3.79
CA ILE A 18 -14.09 6.23 -3.98
C ILE A 18 -13.96 6.61 -5.48
N LEU A 19 -14.14 5.65 -6.39
CA LEU A 19 -14.14 5.89 -7.84
C LEU A 19 -15.26 6.80 -8.29
N ARG A 20 -16.37 6.87 -7.55
CA ARG A 20 -17.49 7.80 -7.86
C ARG A 20 -17.06 9.27 -7.80
N SER A 21 -16.04 9.59 -7.00
CA SER A 21 -15.48 10.94 -6.99
C SER A 21 -14.81 11.30 -8.31
N ILE A 22 -14.15 10.33 -8.95
CA ILE A 22 -13.53 10.53 -10.27
C ILE A 22 -14.62 10.75 -11.31
N GLU A 23 -15.66 9.92 -11.34
CA GLU A 23 -16.80 10.07 -12.25
C GLU A 23 -17.51 11.42 -12.08
N TYR A 24 -17.59 11.91 -10.85
CA TYR A 24 -18.13 13.23 -10.55
C TYR A 24 -17.24 14.33 -11.14
N TYR A 25 -15.91 14.27 -10.89
CA TYR A 25 -14.98 15.27 -11.40
C TYR A 25 -14.87 15.25 -12.93
N GLU A 26 -14.94 14.10 -13.58
CA GLU A 26 -14.96 14.01 -15.04
C GLU A 26 -16.16 14.74 -15.67
N LYS A 27 -17.29 14.81 -14.96
CA LYS A 27 -18.48 15.53 -15.39
C LYS A 27 -18.43 17.01 -15.04
N ILE A 28 -18.06 17.35 -13.80
CA ILE A 28 -18.18 18.72 -13.30
C ILE A 28 -17.08 19.65 -13.80
N LEU A 29 -15.85 19.15 -14.01
CA LEU A 29 -14.74 20.00 -14.45
C LEU A 29 -14.99 20.71 -15.79
N PRO A 30 -15.54 20.04 -16.84
CA PRO A 30 -15.94 20.72 -18.06
C PRO A 30 -17.09 21.73 -17.85
N GLU A 31 -18.07 21.42 -17.00
CA GLU A 31 -19.17 22.34 -16.70
C GLU A 31 -18.68 23.62 -16.02
N LEU A 32 -17.64 23.50 -15.19
CA LEU A 32 -16.98 24.63 -14.52
C LEU A 32 -15.93 25.32 -15.40
N SER A 33 -15.78 24.91 -16.66
CA SER A 33 -14.78 25.44 -17.61
C SER A 33 -13.34 25.32 -17.09
N VAL A 34 -13.05 24.27 -16.32
CA VAL A 34 -11.69 23.99 -15.87
C VAL A 34 -10.89 23.37 -17.02
N ASP A 35 -9.77 23.99 -17.36
CA ASP A 35 -8.84 23.45 -18.38
C ASP A 35 -8.01 22.31 -17.80
N VAL A 36 -8.30 21.07 -18.20
CA VAL A 36 -7.62 19.86 -17.72
C VAL A 36 -6.65 19.35 -18.79
N LYS A 37 -5.36 19.50 -18.52
CA LYS A 37 -4.28 19.03 -19.41
C LYS A 37 -3.76 17.67 -18.94
N LEU A 38 -4.18 16.60 -19.62
CA LEU A 38 -3.70 15.24 -19.35
C LEU A 38 -2.41 14.95 -20.13
N ASN A 39 -1.60 14.00 -19.63
CA ASN A 39 -0.30 13.62 -20.21
C ASN A 39 0.63 14.82 -20.42
N THR A 40 0.55 15.79 -19.55
CA THR A 40 1.31 17.05 -19.62
C THR A 40 2.08 17.21 -18.31
N GLU A 41 3.37 17.33 -18.40
CA GLU A 41 4.23 17.74 -17.29
C GLU A 41 4.27 19.27 -17.26
N ALA A 42 3.96 19.84 -16.09
CA ALA A 42 4.02 21.29 -15.91
C ALA A 42 5.45 21.72 -15.63
N ASP A 43 5.97 22.64 -16.44
CA ASP A 43 7.26 23.28 -16.25
C ASP A 43 7.14 24.66 -15.56
N CYS A 44 8.29 25.23 -15.18
CA CYS A 44 8.32 26.52 -14.51
C CYS A 44 7.77 27.67 -15.38
N GLU A 45 7.89 27.60 -16.72
CA GLU A 45 7.38 28.65 -17.60
C GLU A 45 5.85 28.63 -17.63
N GLU A 46 5.26 27.44 -17.63
CA GLU A 46 3.79 27.28 -17.56
C GLU A 46 3.27 27.69 -16.19
N LEU A 47 3.92 27.26 -15.11
CA LEU A 47 3.49 27.58 -13.73
C LEU A 47 3.55 29.09 -13.44
N ASN A 48 4.53 29.81 -13.98
CA ASN A 48 4.67 31.26 -13.80
C ASN A 48 3.56 32.11 -14.45
N LYS A 49 2.66 31.50 -15.24
CA LYS A 49 1.51 32.19 -15.83
C LYS A 49 0.33 32.34 -14.87
N PHE A 50 0.38 31.68 -13.71
CA PHE A 50 -0.69 31.64 -12.74
C PHE A 50 -0.37 32.48 -11.50
N ASP A 51 -1.35 33.16 -10.94
CA ASP A 51 -1.22 33.93 -9.69
C ASP A 51 -0.99 33.03 -8.48
N HIS A 52 -1.56 31.81 -8.51
CA HIS A 52 -1.43 30.82 -7.46
C HIS A 52 -1.24 29.43 -8.05
N VAL A 53 -0.33 28.66 -7.47
CA VAL A 53 -0.05 27.28 -7.84
C VAL A 53 -0.21 26.37 -6.64
N ILE A 54 -1.01 25.29 -6.79
CA ILE A 54 -1.17 24.26 -5.78
C ILE A 54 -0.47 23.01 -6.28
N LEU A 55 0.50 22.52 -5.52
CA LEU A 55 1.20 21.26 -5.82
C LEU A 55 0.44 20.08 -5.22
N ALA A 56 -0.16 19.28 -6.08
CA ALA A 56 -0.88 18.04 -5.72
C ALA A 56 -0.37 16.87 -6.58
N ILE A 57 0.94 16.66 -6.56
CA ILE A 57 1.67 15.75 -7.47
C ILE A 57 1.66 14.28 -7.03
N GLY A 58 0.93 13.95 -5.95
CA GLY A 58 0.87 12.59 -5.40
C GLY A 58 2.12 12.19 -4.62
N ALA A 59 2.36 10.89 -4.56
CA ALA A 59 3.49 10.28 -3.88
C ALA A 59 4.05 9.12 -4.73
N HIS A 60 5.13 8.52 -4.26
CA HIS A 60 5.70 7.27 -4.80
C HIS A 60 6.15 6.40 -3.65
N ASN A 61 6.35 5.11 -3.94
CA ASN A 61 6.84 4.17 -2.95
C ASN A 61 8.21 4.60 -2.42
N MET A 62 8.45 4.30 -1.15
CA MET A 62 9.79 4.40 -0.58
C MET A 62 10.56 3.11 -0.86
N ASP A 63 11.85 3.24 -1.11
CA ASP A 63 12.75 2.11 -1.14
C ASP A 63 12.88 1.48 0.26
N LEU A 64 13.09 0.16 0.30
CA LEU A 64 13.34 -0.52 1.55
C LEU A 64 14.65 -0.02 2.19
N PRO A 65 14.64 0.40 3.45
CA PRO A 65 15.83 0.93 4.12
C PRO A 65 16.80 -0.16 4.60
N MET A 66 16.69 -1.38 4.07
CA MET A 66 17.50 -2.53 4.45
C MET A 66 18.09 -3.24 3.23
N SER A 67 19.04 -4.14 3.49
CA SER A 67 19.64 -4.98 2.45
C SER A 67 18.63 -6.01 1.93
N VAL A 68 18.52 -6.09 0.62
CA VAL A 68 17.69 -7.08 -0.11
C VAL A 68 18.57 -7.80 -1.12
N THR A 69 18.64 -9.13 -1.05
CA THR A 69 19.47 -9.96 -1.91
C THR A 69 18.69 -11.19 -2.38
N ASP A 70 18.78 -11.51 -3.66
CA ASP A 70 18.19 -12.72 -4.27
C ASP A 70 16.75 -13.02 -3.83
N SER A 71 15.93 -11.98 -3.78
CA SER A 71 14.56 -12.06 -3.25
C SER A 71 13.53 -11.44 -4.18
N ASN A 72 12.34 -12.05 -4.21
CA ASN A 72 11.21 -11.56 -4.97
C ASN A 72 10.45 -10.48 -4.17
N VAL A 73 10.83 -9.23 -4.37
CA VAL A 73 10.22 -8.07 -3.72
C VAL A 73 9.44 -7.26 -4.74
N VAL A 74 8.18 -6.97 -4.43
CA VAL A 74 7.27 -6.13 -5.23
C VAL A 74 6.68 -5.03 -4.36
N SER A 75 6.34 -3.89 -4.96
CA SER A 75 5.67 -2.84 -4.19
C SER A 75 4.19 -3.14 -3.98
N ALA A 76 3.61 -2.66 -2.87
CA ALA A 76 2.17 -2.73 -2.63
C ALA A 76 1.39 -2.06 -3.77
N TRP A 77 1.92 -1.00 -4.36
CA TRP A 77 1.28 -0.31 -5.48
C TRP A 77 1.28 -1.16 -6.76
N ASP A 78 2.34 -1.88 -7.04
CA ASP A 78 2.38 -2.79 -8.19
C ASP A 78 1.39 -3.94 -8.01
N VAL A 79 1.29 -4.48 -6.80
CA VAL A 79 0.28 -5.49 -6.45
C VAL A 79 -1.14 -4.96 -6.67
N LEU A 80 -1.44 -3.76 -6.18
CA LEU A 80 -2.74 -3.12 -6.37
C LEU A 80 -2.98 -2.69 -7.84
N ALA A 81 -1.92 -2.43 -8.60
CA ALA A 81 -2.00 -2.17 -10.04
C ALA A 81 -2.21 -3.45 -10.88
N GLY A 82 -2.18 -4.62 -10.27
CA GLY A 82 -2.46 -5.90 -10.92
C GLY A 82 -1.23 -6.77 -11.19
N CYS A 83 -0.07 -6.46 -10.59
CA CYS A 83 1.06 -7.38 -10.60
C CYS A 83 0.63 -8.71 -9.97
N GLU A 84 0.88 -9.81 -10.69
CA GLU A 84 0.58 -11.14 -10.18
C GLU A 84 1.60 -11.53 -9.11
N VAL A 85 1.09 -11.99 -7.98
CA VAL A 85 1.86 -12.55 -6.88
C VAL A 85 1.36 -13.95 -6.57
N SER A 86 2.23 -14.80 -6.07
CA SER A 86 1.90 -16.22 -5.82
C SER A 86 2.61 -16.75 -4.59
N GLY A 87 2.09 -17.87 -4.09
CA GLY A 87 2.64 -18.53 -2.92
C GLY A 87 2.33 -17.82 -1.61
N ALA A 88 3.22 -17.96 -0.65
CA ALA A 88 3.13 -17.25 0.62
C ALA A 88 3.62 -15.82 0.45
N CYS A 89 2.82 -14.85 0.86
CA CYS A 89 3.15 -13.43 0.76
C CYS A 89 3.46 -12.85 2.15
N ALA A 90 4.53 -12.08 2.25
CA ALA A 90 4.84 -11.29 3.45
C ALA A 90 4.77 -9.80 3.12
N VAL A 91 3.87 -9.08 3.78
CA VAL A 91 3.71 -7.62 3.63
C VAL A 91 4.53 -6.92 4.69
N LEU A 92 5.44 -6.05 4.28
CA LEU A 92 6.31 -5.28 5.17
C LEU A 92 5.70 -3.92 5.47
N GLY A 93 5.49 -3.66 6.76
CA GLY A 93 4.81 -2.47 7.26
C GLY A 93 3.30 -2.70 7.41
N GLY A 94 2.85 -2.58 8.65
CA GLY A 94 1.44 -2.69 9.05
C GLY A 94 0.73 -1.34 9.11
N GLY A 95 1.20 -0.33 8.38
CA GLY A 95 0.46 0.92 8.18
C GLY A 95 -0.81 0.69 7.36
N LEU A 96 -1.55 1.77 7.04
CA LEU A 96 -2.83 1.66 6.32
C LEU A 96 -2.68 0.93 4.98
N VAL A 97 -1.70 1.31 4.16
CA VAL A 97 -1.48 0.71 2.83
C VAL A 97 -1.12 -0.78 2.94
N GLY A 98 -0.19 -1.13 3.83
CA GLY A 98 0.22 -2.53 4.01
C GLY A 98 -0.91 -3.40 4.54
N THR A 99 -1.67 -2.91 5.52
CA THR A 99 -2.83 -3.63 6.06
C THR A 99 -3.89 -3.87 4.99
N GLU A 100 -4.23 -2.86 4.19
CA GLU A 100 -5.19 -2.97 3.08
C GLU A 100 -4.69 -3.90 1.97
N THR A 101 -3.38 -3.88 1.68
CA THR A 101 -2.78 -4.80 0.71
C THR A 101 -2.78 -6.24 1.21
N ALA A 102 -2.49 -6.45 2.50
CA ALA A 102 -2.56 -7.77 3.12
C ALA A 102 -3.98 -8.34 3.07
N GLU A 103 -4.99 -7.54 3.40
CA GLU A 103 -6.40 -7.90 3.29
C GLU A 103 -6.79 -8.25 1.86
N PHE A 104 -6.40 -7.43 0.88
CA PHE A 104 -6.64 -7.68 -0.54
C PHE A 104 -6.04 -9.01 -1.02
N LEU A 105 -4.80 -9.32 -0.63
CA LEU A 105 -4.14 -10.56 -0.98
C LEU A 105 -4.80 -11.79 -0.29
N ALA A 106 -5.16 -11.64 0.98
CA ALA A 106 -5.84 -12.68 1.75
C ALA A 106 -7.21 -13.03 1.15
N GLN A 107 -8.01 -12.03 0.77
CA GLN A 107 -9.29 -12.26 0.08
C GLN A 107 -9.14 -12.91 -1.30
N LYS A 108 -7.97 -12.80 -1.93
CA LYS A 108 -7.63 -13.56 -3.14
C LYS A 108 -7.24 -15.03 -2.87
N GLY A 109 -7.24 -15.45 -1.61
CA GLY A 109 -6.92 -16.80 -1.19
C GLY A 109 -5.42 -17.08 -1.06
N LEU A 110 -4.58 -16.06 -1.00
CA LEU A 110 -3.16 -16.22 -0.75
C LEU A 110 -2.89 -16.39 0.76
N LYS A 111 -1.83 -17.11 1.09
CA LYS A 111 -1.34 -17.20 2.46
C LYS A 111 -0.55 -15.93 2.77
N VAL A 112 -1.04 -15.11 3.71
CA VAL A 112 -0.47 -13.80 3.98
C VAL A 112 0.07 -13.70 5.38
N SER A 113 1.21 -13.03 5.51
CA SER A 113 1.72 -12.52 6.79
C SER A 113 1.99 -11.02 6.66
N ILE A 114 1.82 -10.29 7.77
CA ILE A 114 2.13 -8.86 7.86
C ILE A 114 3.16 -8.65 8.96
N VAL A 115 4.19 -7.85 8.67
CA VAL A 115 5.32 -7.62 9.56
C VAL A 115 5.37 -6.14 9.92
N GLU A 116 5.19 -5.82 11.20
CA GLU A 116 5.12 -4.45 11.70
C GLU A 116 6.05 -4.27 12.91
N MET A 117 6.83 -3.18 12.90
CA MET A 117 7.74 -2.87 13.99
C MET A 117 7.05 -2.29 15.23
N LEU A 118 5.88 -1.71 15.05
CA LEU A 118 5.03 -1.21 16.15
C LEU A 118 4.28 -2.36 16.81
N ASP A 119 3.60 -2.08 17.90
CA ASP A 119 2.85 -3.06 18.68
C ASP A 119 1.45 -3.38 18.12
N GLN A 120 1.06 -2.69 17.06
CA GLN A 120 -0.21 -2.91 16.36
C GLN A 120 -0.13 -2.54 14.88
N ILE A 121 -0.97 -3.16 14.07
CA ILE A 121 -1.19 -2.81 12.68
C ILE A 121 -2.25 -1.72 12.52
N ALA A 122 -2.37 -1.17 11.31
CA ALA A 122 -3.38 -0.18 10.91
C ALA A 122 -3.45 1.04 11.82
N THR A 123 -2.31 1.49 12.34
CA THR A 123 -2.24 2.68 13.19
C THR A 123 -2.82 3.89 12.45
N GLY A 124 -3.85 4.51 13.03
CA GLY A 124 -4.58 5.64 12.43
C GLY A 124 -5.85 5.25 11.65
N GLU A 125 -6.17 3.96 11.57
CA GLU A 125 -7.45 3.53 11.01
C GLU A 125 -8.61 3.83 11.95
N SER A 126 -9.80 4.00 11.38
CA SER A 126 -11.03 4.25 12.12
C SER A 126 -11.41 3.07 13.03
N GLU A 127 -11.84 3.36 14.23
CA GLU A 127 -12.38 2.36 15.18
C GLU A 127 -13.58 1.56 14.62
N THR A 128 -14.25 2.09 13.61
CA THR A 128 -15.36 1.41 12.95
C THR A 128 -14.91 0.43 11.85
N VAL A 129 -13.71 0.64 11.29
CA VAL A 129 -13.13 -0.21 10.23
C VAL A 129 -12.26 -1.32 10.81
N MET A 130 -11.52 -1.04 11.89
CA MET A 130 -10.65 -2.02 12.54
C MET A 130 -11.29 -3.39 12.83
N PRO A 131 -12.53 -3.49 13.35
CA PRO A 131 -13.18 -4.78 13.57
C PRO A 131 -13.39 -5.59 12.29
N LEU A 132 -13.61 -4.90 11.16
CA LEU A 132 -13.78 -5.56 9.85
C LEU A 132 -12.46 -6.14 9.35
N ILE A 133 -11.37 -5.37 9.45
CA ILE A 133 -10.02 -5.84 9.10
C ILE A 133 -9.63 -7.05 9.95
N LYS A 134 -9.82 -6.98 11.26
CA LYS A 134 -9.51 -8.11 12.16
C LYS A 134 -10.31 -9.35 11.83
N LYS A 135 -11.58 -9.18 11.54
CA LYS A 135 -12.45 -10.29 11.11
C LYS A 135 -11.93 -10.92 9.81
N ASP A 136 -11.61 -10.10 8.81
CA ASP A 136 -11.07 -10.60 7.55
C ASP A 136 -9.72 -11.31 7.74
N PHE A 137 -8.87 -10.81 8.63
CA PHE A 137 -7.59 -11.45 8.97
C PHE A 137 -7.78 -12.80 9.67
N GLU A 138 -8.73 -12.89 10.59
CA GLU A 138 -9.11 -14.14 11.25
C GLU A 138 -9.70 -15.16 10.25
N GLU A 139 -10.61 -14.72 9.37
CA GLU A 139 -11.27 -15.59 8.37
C GLU A 139 -10.29 -16.15 7.34
N HIS A 140 -9.20 -15.42 7.05
CA HIS A 140 -8.19 -15.82 6.05
C HIS A 140 -6.87 -16.28 6.66
N ASP A 141 -6.80 -16.48 7.98
CA ASP A 141 -5.59 -16.93 8.71
C ASP A 141 -4.36 -16.07 8.42
N VAL A 142 -4.53 -14.74 8.36
CA VAL A 142 -3.44 -13.79 8.18
C VAL A 142 -2.58 -13.75 9.44
N LYS A 143 -1.28 -13.97 9.30
CA LYS A 143 -0.34 -13.93 10.43
C LYS A 143 0.17 -12.53 10.67
N GLU A 144 0.00 -12.04 11.90
CA GLU A 144 0.51 -10.74 12.33
C GLU A 144 1.82 -10.91 13.13
N TYR A 145 2.90 -10.34 12.61
CA TYR A 145 4.20 -10.22 13.29
C TYR A 145 4.37 -8.75 13.72
N VAL A 146 3.74 -8.38 14.84
CA VAL A 146 3.90 -7.05 15.46
C VAL A 146 5.14 -7.01 16.35
N ASN A 147 5.60 -5.81 16.74
CA ASN A 147 6.86 -5.59 17.43
C ASN A 147 8.05 -6.26 16.70
N THR A 148 8.00 -6.35 15.39
CA THR A 148 8.97 -7.09 14.58
C THR A 148 9.61 -6.16 13.56
N ARG A 149 10.87 -5.83 13.80
CA ARG A 149 11.67 -4.97 12.94
C ARG A 149 12.50 -5.81 11.97
N VAL A 150 12.28 -5.61 10.68
CA VAL A 150 13.06 -6.27 9.63
C VAL A 150 14.46 -5.66 9.56
N ASN A 151 15.48 -6.49 9.51
CA ASN A 151 16.89 -6.11 9.40
C ASN A 151 17.44 -6.34 8.00
N SER A 152 17.10 -7.47 7.38
CA SER A 152 17.54 -7.82 6.02
C SER A 152 16.60 -8.85 5.40
N ILE A 153 16.70 -8.98 4.07
CA ILE A 153 15.97 -9.97 3.28
C ILE A 153 16.98 -10.66 2.37
N GLU A 154 17.04 -11.99 2.43
CA GLU A 154 17.95 -12.77 1.63
C GLU A 154 17.31 -14.10 1.22
N ASN A 155 17.37 -14.45 -0.06
CA ASN A 155 16.79 -15.69 -0.61
C ASN A 155 15.32 -15.90 -0.23
N ASN A 156 14.51 -14.84 -0.27
CA ASN A 156 13.10 -14.81 0.16
C ASN A 156 12.87 -15.12 1.65
N VAL A 157 13.91 -14.99 2.47
CA VAL A 157 13.83 -15.10 3.93
C VAL A 157 13.97 -13.71 4.54
N ILE A 158 13.00 -13.32 5.36
CA ILE A 158 13.01 -12.08 6.11
C ILE A 158 13.68 -12.35 7.46
N HIS A 159 14.80 -11.67 7.71
CA HIS A 159 15.50 -11.69 8.99
C HIS A 159 15.08 -10.45 9.78
N ALA A 160 14.49 -10.68 10.94
CA ALA A 160 13.93 -9.65 11.79
C ALA A 160 14.27 -9.89 13.25
N VAL A 161 13.98 -8.92 14.08
CA VAL A 161 14.08 -9.02 15.53
C VAL A 161 12.81 -8.53 16.19
N ASN A 162 12.39 -9.18 17.25
CA ASN A 162 11.33 -8.67 18.10
C ASN A 162 11.86 -7.46 18.91
N THR A 163 11.17 -6.33 18.82
CA THR A 163 11.61 -5.07 19.43
C THR A 163 11.45 -5.01 20.96
N LYS A 164 10.76 -5.99 21.56
CA LYS A 164 10.53 -6.04 23.01
C LYS A 164 11.57 -6.88 23.76
N ASP A 165 11.98 -8.00 23.18
CA ASP A 165 12.86 -8.98 23.82
C ASP A 165 14.13 -9.28 23.03
N GLU A 166 14.31 -8.63 21.89
CA GLU A 166 15.45 -8.79 20.98
C GLU A 166 15.60 -10.21 20.40
N SER A 167 14.58 -11.05 20.51
CA SER A 167 14.61 -12.39 19.92
C SER A 167 14.64 -12.33 18.39
N GLU A 168 15.39 -13.25 17.78
CA GLU A 168 15.43 -13.38 16.32
C GLU A 168 14.12 -13.95 15.79
N VAL A 169 13.64 -13.36 14.69
CA VAL A 169 12.45 -13.77 13.96
C VAL A 169 12.83 -14.03 12.51
N THR A 170 12.46 -15.19 12.00
CA THR A 170 12.69 -15.55 10.59
C THR A 170 11.36 -15.88 9.94
N ILE A 171 11.08 -15.26 8.78
CA ILE A 171 9.84 -15.44 8.04
C ILE A 171 10.19 -15.79 6.59
N GLU A 172 9.74 -16.92 6.12
CA GLU A 172 9.86 -17.35 4.73
C GLU A 172 8.64 -16.90 3.94
N ALA A 173 8.87 -16.37 2.74
CA ALA A 173 7.80 -15.95 1.83
C ALA A 173 8.23 -16.16 0.37
N ASP A 174 7.29 -16.57 -0.49
CA ASP A 174 7.54 -16.69 -1.94
C ASP A 174 7.53 -15.30 -2.61
N THR A 175 6.77 -14.37 -2.06
CA THR A 175 6.71 -12.98 -2.48
C THR A 175 6.72 -12.05 -1.26
N ILE A 176 7.55 -11.03 -1.32
CA ILE A 176 7.65 -10.00 -0.28
C ILE A 176 7.08 -8.69 -0.85
N VAL A 177 6.16 -8.07 -0.13
CA VAL A 177 5.46 -6.85 -0.56
C VAL A 177 5.84 -5.69 0.35
N ASN A 178 6.32 -4.58 -0.21
CA ASN A 178 6.70 -3.37 0.53
C ASN A 178 5.85 -2.14 0.18
#